data_dfd5d91e12910608aacd0ff9d567ef94
#
_entry.id   dfd5d91e12910608aacd0ff9d567ef94
#
_cell.length_a   1.000
_cell.length_b   1.000
_cell.length_c   1.000
_cell.angle_alpha   90.00
_cell.angle_beta   90.00
_cell.angle_gamma   90.00
#
_symmetry.space_group_name_H-M   'P 1'
#
loop_
_entity.id
_entity.type
_entity.pdbx_description
1 polymer ?
#
loop_
_entity_poly.entity_id
_entity_poly.type
_entity_poly.pdbx_seq_one_letter_code
_entity_poly.pdbx_strand_id
1 'polypeptide(L)'
;MDTLVENVITCGVCLKHFDEPRMLSCSHTFCLLCIQQMALENNGRMQCPKNDGTTVEQNEINGLPMNEDLRKLVQDIGKFRVLFNS
;
A
#
# COMPACT_ATOMS: atom_id res chain seq x y z
N MET A 1 7.44 -20.65 -3.71
CA MET A 1 6.21 -20.39 -4.45
C MET A 1 5.45 -19.23 -3.92
N ASP A 2 5.30 -19.18 -2.62
CA ASP A 2 4.53 -18.11 -2.00
C ASP A 2 5.26 -16.77 -2.04
N THR A 3 6.55 -16.78 -2.29
CA THR A 3 7.38 -15.59 -2.25
C THR A 3 6.92 -14.53 -3.25
N LEU A 4 6.60 -14.92 -4.48
CA LEU A 4 6.15 -13.97 -5.50
C LEU A 4 4.81 -13.35 -5.14
N VAL A 5 3.89 -14.17 -4.63
CA VAL A 5 2.58 -13.70 -4.22
C VAL A 5 2.71 -12.76 -3.01
N GLU A 6 3.55 -13.14 -2.05
CA GLU A 6 3.78 -12.32 -0.88
C GLU A 6 4.31 -10.94 -1.28
N ASN A 7 5.23 -10.87 -2.25
CA ASN A 7 5.79 -9.60 -2.70
C ASN A 7 4.74 -8.71 -3.35
N VAL A 8 3.78 -9.31 -4.06
CA VAL A 8 2.72 -8.55 -4.72
C VAL A 8 1.77 -7.91 -3.72
N ILE A 9 1.51 -8.60 -2.59
CA ILE A 9 0.53 -8.13 -1.60
C ILE A 9 1.18 -7.48 -0.39
N THR A 10 2.49 -7.25 -0.42
CA THR A 10 3.22 -6.69 0.70
C THR A 10 3.59 -5.23 0.43
N CYS A 11 3.22 -4.36 1.36
CA CYS A 11 3.60 -2.96 1.29
C CYS A 11 5.10 -2.82 1.50
N GLY A 12 5.78 -2.08 0.61
CA GLY A 12 7.22 -1.89 0.70
C GLY A 12 7.68 -1.01 1.85
N VAL A 13 6.75 -0.34 2.54
CA VAL A 13 7.08 0.54 3.65
C VAL A 13 6.97 -0.18 4.98
N CYS A 14 5.83 -0.81 5.25
CA CYS A 14 5.61 -1.47 6.55
C CYS A 14 5.95 -2.96 6.52
N LEU A 15 6.19 -3.51 5.34
CA LEU A 15 6.54 -4.92 5.14
C LEU A 15 5.46 -5.88 5.62
N LYS A 16 4.22 -5.40 5.64
CA LYS A 16 3.03 -6.19 5.98
C LYS A 16 2.13 -6.24 4.78
N HIS A 17 1.15 -7.15 4.79
CA HIS A 17 0.14 -7.17 3.74
C HIS A 17 -0.54 -5.81 3.64
N PHE A 18 -0.89 -5.41 2.42
CA PHE A 18 -1.55 -4.13 2.21
C PHE A 18 -2.84 -4.02 3.02
N ASP A 19 -3.00 -2.91 3.70
CA ASP A 19 -4.20 -2.53 4.42
C ASP A 19 -4.63 -1.18 3.86
N GLU A 20 -5.80 -1.11 3.24
CA GLU A 20 -6.27 0.07 2.52
C GLU A 20 -5.21 0.56 1.52
N PRO A 21 -4.90 -0.25 0.50
CA PRO A 21 -3.89 0.15 -0.48
C PRO A 21 -4.37 1.33 -1.30
N ARG A 22 -3.60 2.41 -1.27
CA ARG A 22 -3.88 3.62 -2.04
C ARG A 22 -2.83 3.81 -3.11
N MET A 23 -3.28 4.22 -4.28
CA MET A 23 -2.42 4.33 -5.44
C MET A 23 -2.02 5.79 -5.68
N LEU A 24 -0.72 6.01 -5.85
CA LEU A 24 -0.20 7.33 -6.19
C LEU A 24 -0.35 7.59 -7.68
N SER A 25 -0.15 8.84 -8.10
CA SER A 25 -0.23 9.20 -9.52
C SER A 25 0.83 8.49 -10.36
N CYS A 26 1.89 8.03 -9.72
CA CYS A 26 2.95 7.25 -10.39
C CYS A 26 2.63 5.76 -10.46
N SER A 27 1.45 5.35 -10.04
CA SER A 27 0.95 3.97 -10.03
C SER A 27 1.55 3.08 -8.93
N HIS A 28 2.41 3.61 -8.09
CA HIS A 28 2.88 2.86 -6.92
C HIS A 28 1.81 2.86 -5.84
N THR A 29 1.70 1.75 -5.12
CA THR A 29 0.67 1.56 -4.09
C THR A 29 1.30 1.33 -2.74
N PHE A 30 0.73 1.96 -1.72
CA PHE A 30 1.17 1.81 -0.33
C PHE A 30 -0.07 1.83 0.56
N CYS A 31 0.08 1.32 1.81
CA CYS A 31 -0.99 1.40 2.78
C CYS A 31 -1.33 2.87 3.07
N LEU A 32 -2.61 3.16 3.27
CA LEU A 32 -3.03 4.52 3.60
C LEU A 32 -2.28 5.04 4.83
N LEU A 33 -2.17 4.22 5.87
CA LEU A 33 -1.46 4.62 7.09
C LEU A 33 0.01 4.91 6.82
N CYS A 34 0.65 4.14 5.95
CA CYS A 34 2.05 4.38 5.59
C CYS A 34 2.22 5.72 4.89
N ILE A 35 1.30 6.05 3.98
CA ILE A 35 1.34 7.31 3.26
C ILE A 35 1.14 8.47 4.24
N GLN A 36 0.20 8.35 5.16
CA GLN A 36 -0.05 9.38 6.17
C GLN A 36 1.16 9.57 7.08
N GLN A 37 1.77 8.47 7.49
CA GLN A 37 2.94 8.52 8.36
C GLN A 37 4.12 9.21 7.67
N MET A 38 4.37 8.86 6.40
CA MET A 38 5.43 9.49 5.65
C MET A 38 5.21 11.00 5.49
N ALA A 39 3.96 11.42 5.32
CA ALA A 39 3.63 12.84 5.22
C ALA A 39 3.90 13.55 6.54
N LEU A 40 3.53 12.94 7.66
CA LEU A 40 3.77 13.52 8.97
C LEU A 40 5.26 13.69 9.23
N GLU A 41 6.07 12.73 8.81
CA GLU A 41 7.51 12.78 9.01
C GLU A 41 8.20 13.78 8.10
N ASN A 42 7.53 14.23 7.05
CA ASN A 42 8.10 15.13 6.05
C ASN A 42 7.30 16.42 5.94
N ASN A 43 6.89 16.98 7.05
CA ASN A 43 6.24 18.30 7.13
C ASN A 43 4.94 18.40 6.31
N GLY A 44 4.18 17.30 6.24
CA GLY A 44 2.90 17.30 5.56
C GLY A 44 2.95 16.99 4.08
N ARG A 45 4.09 16.51 3.59
CA ARG A 45 4.24 16.11 2.19
C ARG A 45 4.90 14.74 2.11
N MET A 46 4.23 13.81 1.47
CA MET A 46 4.76 12.47 1.26
C MET A 46 5.48 12.40 -0.09
N GLN A 47 6.66 11.81 -0.11
CA GLN A 47 7.38 11.53 -1.35
C GLN A 47 7.35 10.03 -1.63
N CYS A 48 7.15 9.67 -2.90
CA CYS A 48 7.15 8.26 -3.27
C CYS A 48 8.52 7.63 -2.95
N PRO A 49 8.56 6.54 -2.16
CA PRO A 49 9.83 5.89 -1.80
C PRO A 49 10.62 5.34 -2.98
N LYS A 50 9.99 5.23 -4.14
CA LYS A 50 10.66 4.75 -5.36
C LYS A 50 11.46 5.85 -6.06
N ASN A 51 11.46 7.06 -5.50
CA ASN A 51 12.22 8.20 -6.02
C ASN A 51 11.88 8.56 -7.47
N ASP A 52 10.59 8.48 -7.80
CA ASP A 52 10.14 8.83 -9.15
C ASP A 52 9.69 10.29 -9.26
N GLY A 53 9.89 11.07 -8.21
CA GLY A 53 9.55 12.48 -8.20
C GLY A 53 8.10 12.77 -7.80
N THR A 54 7.31 11.75 -7.53
CA THR A 54 5.92 11.93 -7.15
C THR A 54 5.81 12.36 -5.69
N THR A 55 5.02 13.40 -5.44
CA THR A 55 4.73 13.87 -4.09
C THR A 55 3.23 14.01 -3.89
N VAL A 56 2.79 13.87 -2.63
CA VAL A 56 1.37 14.01 -2.27
C VAL A 56 1.29 14.87 -1.03
N GLU A 57 0.45 15.91 -1.09
CA GLU A 57 0.21 16.76 0.07
C GLU A 57 -0.68 16.03 1.06
N GLN A 58 -0.51 16.33 2.36
CA GLN A 58 -1.27 15.67 3.41
C GLN A 58 -2.78 15.77 3.21
N ASN A 59 -3.26 16.89 2.72
CA ASN A 59 -4.70 17.10 2.50
C ASN A 59 -5.23 16.35 1.27
N GLU A 60 -4.33 15.78 0.45
CA GLU A 60 -4.72 15.03 -0.73
C GLU A 60 -4.72 13.52 -0.50
N ILE A 61 -4.14 13.08 0.62
CA ILE A 61 -3.94 11.65 0.86
C ILE A 61 -5.26 10.89 0.93
N ASN A 62 -6.25 11.45 1.61
CA ASN A 62 -7.55 10.77 1.75
C ASN A 62 -8.31 10.68 0.43
N GLY A 63 -7.93 11.50 -0.56
CA GLY A 63 -8.55 11.46 -1.88
C GLY A 63 -7.86 10.53 -2.87
N LEU A 64 -6.78 9.88 -2.46
CA LEU A 64 -6.10 8.94 -3.36
C LEU A 64 -7.00 7.74 -3.66
N PRO A 65 -6.97 7.22 -4.90
CA PRO A 65 -7.83 6.09 -5.25
C PRO A 65 -7.39 4.81 -4.54
N MET A 66 -8.36 4.01 -4.15
CA MET A 66 -8.12 2.70 -3.60
C MET A 66 -7.71 1.75 -4.74
N ASN A 67 -6.65 0.97 -4.51
CA ASN A 67 -6.28 -0.07 -5.45
C ASN A 67 -7.16 -1.30 -5.15
N GLU A 68 -8.34 -1.33 -5.77
CA GLU A 68 -9.33 -2.37 -5.51
C GLU A 68 -8.85 -3.76 -5.87
N ASP A 69 -8.10 -3.88 -6.96
CA ASP A 69 -7.58 -5.16 -7.39
C ASP A 69 -6.64 -5.75 -6.34
N LEU A 70 -5.76 -4.92 -5.81
CA LEU A 70 -4.80 -5.35 -4.80
C LEU A 70 -5.49 -5.66 -3.48
N ARG A 71 -6.46 -4.83 -3.10
CA ARG A 71 -7.25 -5.05 -1.89
C ARG A 71 -7.96 -6.40 -1.94
N LYS A 72 -8.57 -6.70 -3.08
CA LYS A 72 -9.27 -7.97 -3.26
C LYS A 72 -8.30 -9.15 -3.21
N LEU A 73 -7.13 -8.99 -3.84
CA LEU A 73 -6.13 -10.05 -3.85
C LEU A 73 -5.65 -10.37 -2.44
N VAL A 74 -5.42 -9.36 -1.63
CA VAL A 74 -5.00 -9.56 -0.24
C VAL A 74 -6.08 -10.30 0.53
N GLN A 75 -7.34 -9.92 0.36
CA GLN A 75 -8.45 -10.58 1.03
C GLN A 75 -8.58 -12.04 0.61
N ASP A 76 -8.46 -12.31 -0.69
CA ASP A 76 -8.59 -13.68 -1.21
C ASP A 76 -7.47 -14.58 -0.70
N ILE A 77 -6.25 -14.07 -0.67
CA ILE A 77 -5.12 -14.82 -0.17
C ILE A 77 -5.24 -15.08 1.33
N GLY A 78 -5.74 -14.10 2.07
CA GLY A 78 -6.00 -14.27 3.50
C GLY A 78 -6.99 -15.39 3.76
N LYS A 79 -8.08 -15.43 3.01
CA LYS A 79 -9.05 -16.51 3.12
C LYS A 79 -8.45 -17.86 2.78
N PHE A 80 -7.67 -17.89 1.73
CA PHE A 80 -7.03 -19.11 1.27
C PHE A 80 -6.10 -19.67 2.35
N ARG A 81 -5.33 -18.81 2.99
CA ARG A 81 -4.42 -19.23 4.06
C ARG A 81 -5.19 -19.79 5.26
N VAL A 82 -6.29 -19.17 5.62
CA VAL A 82 -7.10 -19.65 6.73
C VAL A 82 -7.60 -21.06 6.47
N LEU A 83 -8.01 -21.34 5.22
CA LEU A 83 -8.47 -22.67 4.86
C LEU A 83 -7.36 -23.72 5.00
N PHE A 84 -6.14 -23.36 4.66
CA PHE A 84 -5.02 -24.30 4.72
C PHE A 84 -4.43 -24.47 6.11
N ASN A 85 -4.54 -23.44 6.93
CA ASN A 85 -3.91 -23.47 8.25
C ASN A 85 -4.86 -23.86 9.36
N SER A 86 -6.11 -24.01 9.07
CA SER A 86 -7.07 -24.48 10.06
C SER A 86 -7.21 -26.00 10.01
#